data_68f93e49c54cfa4450f60f8584ebec00
#
_entry.id   68f93e49c54cfa4450f60f8584ebec00
#
_cell.length_a   1.000
_cell.length_b   1.000
_cell.length_c   1.000
_cell.angle_alpha   90.00
_cell.angle_beta   90.00
_cell.angle_gamma   90.00
#
_symmetry.space_group_name_H-M   'P 1'
#
loop_
_entity.id
_entity.type
_entity.pdbx_description
1 polymer ?
#
loop_
_entity_poly.entity_id
_entity_poly.type
_entity_poly.pdbx_seq_one_letter_code
_entity_poly.pdbx_strand_id
1 'polypeptide(L)'
;MASIVSVGFDQLEEELLTMADSSGRIAKAALYDGADFMADKLRAATENLQVEDRRRKRSKNVLDYEKEALLNGLTIEKFRDDRARDCVQTSITFHGYSDHETEDYPGGVPAIILARAIIAGTVFRVKNRFFPNAFNRNKKEAEMIMVKKAESEMQKILK
;
A
#
# COMPACT_ATOMS: atom_id res chain seq x y z
N MET A 1 -60.04 -3.47 -13.06
CA MET A 1 -58.74 -3.82 -12.42
C MET A 1 -57.70 -2.82 -12.91
N ALA A 2 -57.22 -1.98 -12.03
CA ALA A 2 -56.13 -1.06 -12.37
C ALA A 2 -54.82 -1.80 -12.20
N SER A 3 -54.10 -2.07 -13.29
CA SER A 3 -52.74 -2.57 -13.24
C SER A 3 -51.80 -1.38 -13.03
N ILE A 4 -51.13 -1.33 -11.88
CA ILE A 4 -50.05 -0.41 -11.65
C ILE A 4 -48.82 -1.00 -12.39
N VAL A 5 -48.50 -0.44 -13.54
CA VAL A 5 -47.24 -0.73 -14.22
C VAL A 5 -46.17 0.14 -13.57
N SER A 6 -45.30 -0.45 -12.78
CA SER A 6 -44.16 0.24 -12.21
C SER A 6 -43.06 0.41 -13.30
N VAL A 7 -43.22 1.43 -14.11
CA VAL A 7 -42.23 1.79 -15.13
C VAL A 7 -41.03 2.44 -14.42
N GLY A 8 -39.85 1.85 -14.52
CA GLY A 8 -38.59 2.39 -14.01
C GLY A 8 -37.96 1.63 -12.84
N PHE A 9 -38.68 0.71 -12.19
CA PHE A 9 -38.08 -0.10 -11.12
C PHE A 9 -37.18 -1.23 -11.69
N ASP A 10 -37.58 -1.82 -12.81
CA ASP A 10 -36.82 -2.89 -13.46
C ASP A 10 -35.44 -2.39 -13.93
N GLN A 11 -35.36 -1.18 -14.46
CA GLN A 11 -34.12 -0.53 -14.87
C GLN A 11 -33.22 -0.21 -13.66
N LEU A 12 -33.81 0.28 -12.57
CA LEU A 12 -33.09 0.56 -11.32
C LEU A 12 -32.59 -0.73 -10.68
N GLU A 13 -33.38 -1.82 -10.72
CA GLU A 13 -32.93 -3.13 -10.23
C GLU A 13 -31.76 -3.68 -11.04
N GLU A 14 -31.82 -3.59 -12.38
CA GLU A 14 -30.73 -4.01 -13.26
C GLU A 14 -29.44 -3.20 -13.00
N GLU A 15 -29.56 -1.87 -12.83
CA GLU A 15 -28.44 -0.99 -12.48
C GLU A 15 -27.84 -1.36 -11.13
N LEU A 16 -28.65 -1.62 -10.10
CA LEU A 16 -28.21 -2.03 -8.77
C LEU A 16 -27.52 -3.39 -8.77
N LEU A 17 -28.05 -4.37 -9.52
CA LEU A 17 -27.42 -5.69 -9.69
C LEU A 17 -26.06 -5.55 -10.40
N THR A 18 -26.00 -4.75 -11.45
CA THR A 18 -24.74 -4.50 -12.18
C THR A 18 -23.69 -3.83 -11.30
N MET A 19 -24.12 -2.89 -10.44
CA MET A 19 -23.24 -2.27 -9.45
C MET A 19 -22.76 -3.27 -8.39
N ALA A 20 -23.63 -4.13 -7.89
CA ALA A 20 -23.29 -5.16 -6.92
C ALA A 20 -22.26 -6.14 -7.50
N ASP A 21 -22.47 -6.64 -8.70
CA ASP A 21 -21.54 -7.53 -9.41
C ASP A 21 -20.19 -6.87 -9.72
N SER A 22 -20.20 -5.55 -9.90
CA SER A 22 -18.98 -4.77 -10.21
C SER A 22 -18.26 -4.26 -8.96
N SER A 23 -18.83 -4.40 -7.77
CA SER A 23 -18.33 -3.81 -6.52
C SER A 23 -16.89 -4.23 -6.21
N GLY A 24 -16.56 -5.50 -6.38
CA GLY A 24 -15.20 -6.01 -6.19
C GLY A 24 -14.18 -5.42 -7.18
N ARG A 25 -14.59 -5.17 -8.42
CA ARG A 25 -13.73 -4.53 -9.44
C ARG A 25 -13.51 -3.05 -9.12
N ILE A 26 -14.56 -2.35 -8.72
CA ILE A 26 -14.49 -0.95 -8.30
C ILE A 26 -13.57 -0.80 -7.09
N ALA A 27 -13.73 -1.66 -6.08
CA ALA A 27 -12.90 -1.66 -4.88
C ALA A 27 -11.42 -1.93 -5.22
N LYS A 28 -11.11 -2.89 -6.08
CA LYS A 28 -9.75 -3.18 -6.53
C LYS A 28 -9.12 -2.01 -7.28
N ALA A 29 -9.87 -1.35 -8.18
CA ALA A 29 -9.40 -0.19 -8.91
C ALA A 29 -9.11 1.00 -7.97
N ALA A 30 -9.99 1.27 -7.02
CA ALA A 30 -9.82 2.33 -6.05
C ALA A 30 -8.62 2.06 -5.13
N LEU A 31 -8.49 0.85 -4.61
CA LEU A 31 -7.36 0.44 -3.78
C LEU A 31 -6.03 0.50 -4.52
N TYR A 32 -6.02 0.15 -5.81
CA TYR A 32 -4.79 0.22 -6.62
C TYR A 32 -4.27 1.65 -6.71
N ASP A 33 -5.14 2.61 -7.09
CA ASP A 33 -4.76 4.01 -7.20
C ASP A 33 -4.30 4.59 -5.85
N GLY A 34 -4.98 4.24 -4.76
CA GLY A 34 -4.58 4.66 -3.40
C GLY A 34 -3.27 4.02 -2.93
N ALA A 35 -3.05 2.73 -3.23
CA ALA A 35 -1.83 2.02 -2.87
C ALA A 35 -0.63 2.51 -3.69
N ASP A 36 -0.83 2.80 -4.99
CA ASP A 36 0.22 3.34 -5.87
C ASP A 36 0.68 4.72 -5.38
N PHE A 37 -0.28 5.63 -5.12
CA PHE A 37 0.02 6.93 -4.50
C PHE A 37 0.80 6.78 -3.18
N MET A 38 0.35 5.88 -2.30
CA MET A 38 1.01 5.66 -1.02
C MET A 38 2.42 5.06 -1.19
N ALA A 39 2.61 4.13 -2.13
CA ALA A 39 3.91 3.55 -2.44
C ALA A 39 4.90 4.62 -2.92
N ASP A 40 4.46 5.57 -3.75
CA ASP A 40 5.30 6.69 -4.19
C ASP A 40 5.72 7.60 -3.02
N LYS A 41 4.79 7.90 -2.09
CA LYS A 41 5.13 8.68 -0.88
C LYS A 41 6.10 7.95 0.04
N LEU A 42 5.96 6.63 0.16
CA LEU A 42 6.87 5.80 0.96
C LEU A 42 8.24 5.66 0.27
N ARG A 43 8.28 5.56 -1.06
CA ARG A 43 9.52 5.58 -1.84
C ARG A 43 10.27 6.90 -1.63
N ALA A 44 9.59 8.03 -1.78
CA ALA A 44 10.17 9.35 -1.50
C ALA A 44 10.68 9.50 -0.06
N ALA A 45 9.96 8.95 0.92
CA ALA A 45 10.42 8.93 2.31
C ALA A 45 11.67 8.08 2.50
N THR A 46 11.80 6.97 1.77
CA THR A 46 12.99 6.10 1.78
C THR A 46 14.17 6.79 1.10
N GLU A 47 13.96 7.47 -0.03
CA GLU A 47 14.97 8.26 -0.73
C GLU A 47 15.56 9.38 0.15
N ASN A 48 14.74 9.96 1.02
CA ASN A 48 15.16 11.01 1.96
C ASN A 48 15.89 10.49 3.21
N LEU A 49 16.08 9.17 3.35
CA LEU A 49 16.89 8.63 4.44
C LEU A 49 18.34 9.07 4.30
N GLN A 50 18.89 9.59 5.40
CA GLN A 50 20.29 9.99 5.45
C GLN A 50 21.19 8.75 5.50
N VAL A 51 22.19 8.72 4.64
CA VAL A 51 23.17 7.63 4.55
C VAL A 51 24.42 7.98 5.38
N GLU A 52 25.04 6.97 5.95
CA GLU A 52 26.35 7.07 6.59
C GLU A 52 27.28 5.94 6.10
N ASP A 53 28.55 6.23 5.95
CA ASP A 53 29.54 5.27 5.45
C ASP A 53 29.79 4.11 6.41
N ARG A 54 29.65 4.37 7.71
CA ARG A 54 29.84 3.37 8.78
C ARG A 54 28.77 3.51 9.83
N ARG A 55 28.24 2.37 10.28
CA ARG A 55 27.27 2.36 11.36
C ARG A 55 27.87 2.93 12.66
N ARG A 56 27.32 4.03 13.12
CA ARG A 56 27.68 4.64 14.41
C ARG A 56 26.69 4.16 15.47
N LYS A 57 27.17 4.01 16.70
CA LYS A 57 26.28 3.71 17.82
C LYS A 57 25.19 4.79 17.92
N ARG A 58 23.94 4.36 17.98
CA ARG A 58 22.79 5.24 18.17
C ARG A 58 22.53 6.25 17.04
N SER A 59 22.93 5.91 15.83
CA SER A 59 22.54 6.68 14.64
C SER A 59 21.11 6.36 14.19
N LYS A 60 20.43 7.34 13.57
CA LYS A 60 19.18 7.18 12.82
C LYS A 60 19.42 6.93 11.35
N ASN A 61 20.66 7.18 10.90
CA ASN A 61 21.03 7.07 9.52
C ASN A 61 21.09 5.58 9.10
N VAL A 62 20.99 5.34 7.82
CA VAL A 62 21.07 4.02 7.21
C VAL A 62 22.38 3.85 6.48
N LEU A 63 22.77 2.62 6.23
CA LEU A 63 23.89 2.32 5.33
C LEU A 63 23.37 2.30 3.88
N ASP A 64 24.26 2.50 2.94
CA ASP A 64 23.93 2.61 1.53
C ASP A 64 23.21 1.37 1.02
N TYR A 65 23.74 0.17 1.27
CA TYR A 65 23.11 -1.10 0.90
C TYR A 65 21.72 -1.31 1.54
N GLU A 66 21.48 -0.76 2.75
CA GLU A 66 20.19 -0.85 3.42
C GLU A 66 19.15 0.02 2.71
N LYS A 67 19.55 1.24 2.34
CA LYS A 67 18.69 2.17 1.59
C LYS A 67 18.36 1.60 0.22
N GLU A 68 19.34 1.07 -0.48
CA GLU A 68 19.17 0.45 -1.79
C GLU A 68 18.22 -0.76 -1.72
N ALA A 69 18.41 -1.66 -0.76
CA ALA A 69 17.53 -2.80 -0.55
C ALA A 69 16.08 -2.39 -0.26
N LEU A 70 15.87 -1.30 0.49
CA LEU A 70 14.53 -0.77 0.75
C LEU A 70 13.89 -0.17 -0.50
N LEU A 71 14.64 0.58 -1.30
CA LEU A 71 14.13 1.20 -2.54
C LEU A 71 13.75 0.14 -3.58
N ASN A 72 14.62 -0.85 -3.76
CA ASN A 72 14.41 -1.95 -4.72
C ASN A 72 13.31 -2.92 -4.23
N GLY A 73 13.17 -3.09 -2.92
CA GLY A 73 12.24 -4.03 -2.32
C GLY A 73 10.83 -3.51 -2.12
N LEU A 74 10.58 -2.19 -2.20
CA LEU A 74 9.26 -1.61 -1.95
C LEU A 74 8.26 -2.06 -3.01
N THR A 75 7.25 -2.81 -2.59
CA THR A 75 6.29 -3.47 -3.48
C THR A 75 4.88 -3.40 -2.93
N ILE A 76 3.90 -3.25 -3.83
CA ILE A 76 2.48 -3.43 -3.52
C ILE A 76 2.15 -4.91 -3.70
N GLU A 77 1.62 -5.54 -2.67
CA GLU A 77 1.21 -6.94 -2.70
C GLU A 77 -0.03 -7.15 -3.59
N LYS A 78 -0.19 -8.37 -4.07
CA LYS A 78 -1.40 -8.77 -4.79
C LYS A 78 -2.63 -8.62 -3.90
N PHE A 79 -3.74 -8.22 -4.51
CA PHE A 79 -5.02 -8.16 -3.83
C PHE A 79 -5.42 -9.51 -3.25
N ARG A 80 -5.96 -9.47 -2.05
CA ARG A 80 -6.56 -10.62 -1.36
C ARG A 80 -8.02 -10.30 -1.09
N ASP A 81 -8.90 -11.21 -1.50
CA ASP A 81 -10.32 -11.10 -1.17
C ASP A 81 -10.52 -11.75 0.21
N ASP A 82 -10.83 -10.95 1.21
CA ASP A 82 -11.21 -11.44 2.54
C ASP A 82 -12.72 -11.67 2.57
N ARG A 83 -13.12 -12.91 2.27
CA ARG A 83 -14.53 -13.31 2.21
C ARG A 83 -15.23 -13.25 3.57
N ALA A 84 -14.48 -13.35 4.68
CA ALA A 84 -15.05 -13.28 6.02
C ALA A 84 -15.49 -11.87 6.39
N ARG A 85 -14.83 -10.87 5.80
CA ARG A 85 -15.10 -9.44 6.05
C ARG A 85 -15.75 -8.74 4.86
N ASP A 86 -16.00 -9.47 3.77
CA ASP A 86 -16.49 -8.93 2.50
C ASP A 86 -15.70 -7.69 2.05
N CYS A 87 -14.39 -7.79 2.08
CA CYS A 87 -13.49 -6.71 1.70
C CYS A 87 -12.32 -7.17 0.85
N VAL A 88 -11.83 -6.26 0.03
CA VAL A 88 -10.58 -6.42 -0.72
C VAL A 88 -9.48 -5.70 0.03
N GLN A 89 -8.32 -6.33 0.17
CA GLN A 89 -7.17 -5.75 0.84
C GLN A 89 -5.89 -5.95 0.04
N THR A 90 -4.98 -5.02 0.20
CA THR A 90 -3.60 -5.09 -0.28
C THR A 90 -2.68 -4.54 0.79
N SER A 91 -1.40 -4.78 0.67
CA SER A 91 -0.38 -4.24 1.56
C SER A 91 0.81 -3.71 0.78
N ILE A 92 1.49 -2.73 1.35
CA ILE A 92 2.77 -2.23 0.86
C ILE A 92 3.84 -2.78 1.78
N THR A 93 4.80 -3.49 1.22
CA THR A 93 5.85 -4.19 1.98
C THR A 93 7.19 -4.12 1.26
N PHE A 94 8.21 -4.69 1.88
CA PHE A 94 9.55 -4.78 1.32
C PHE A 94 9.88 -6.24 1.01
N HIS A 95 10.18 -6.53 -0.25
CA HIS A 95 10.64 -7.84 -0.72
C HIS A 95 12.12 -7.80 -1.11
N GLY A 96 12.68 -8.98 -1.39
CA GLY A 96 14.07 -9.11 -1.82
C GLY A 96 15.08 -9.04 -0.69
N TYR A 97 16.34 -8.94 -1.07
CA TYR A 97 17.51 -9.04 -0.21
C TYR A 97 18.47 -7.89 -0.52
N SER A 98 19.27 -7.51 0.47
CA SER A 98 20.40 -6.60 0.25
C SER A 98 21.58 -7.36 -0.35
N ASP A 99 22.50 -6.63 -0.96
CA ASP A 99 23.76 -7.20 -1.44
C ASP A 99 24.78 -7.46 -0.30
N HIS A 100 24.38 -7.13 0.95
CA HIS A 100 25.23 -7.35 2.11
C HIS A 100 24.94 -8.70 2.76
N GLU A 101 25.92 -9.58 2.70
CA GLU A 101 25.85 -10.91 3.33
C GLU A 101 26.33 -10.86 4.78
N THR A 102 25.71 -11.69 5.61
CA THR A 102 26.11 -11.93 7.01
C THR A 102 26.15 -13.42 7.28
N GLU A 103 26.72 -13.84 8.42
CA GLU A 103 26.73 -15.25 8.82
C GLU A 103 25.32 -15.85 8.90
N ASP A 104 24.34 -15.05 9.38
CA ASP A 104 22.94 -15.46 9.47
C ASP A 104 22.20 -15.39 8.12
N TYR A 105 22.71 -14.60 7.17
CA TYR A 105 22.08 -14.34 5.87
C TYR A 105 23.14 -14.37 4.76
N PRO A 106 23.62 -15.57 4.35
CA PRO A 106 24.67 -15.72 3.33
C PRO A 106 24.21 -15.32 1.91
N GLY A 107 22.91 -15.13 1.68
CA GLY A 107 22.35 -14.61 0.42
C GLY A 107 21.86 -13.17 0.52
N GLY A 108 22.36 -12.42 1.50
CA GLY A 108 21.93 -11.04 1.77
C GLY A 108 20.82 -10.94 2.83
N VAL A 109 20.79 -9.81 3.52
CA VAL A 109 19.77 -9.57 4.57
C VAL A 109 18.44 -9.23 3.91
N PRO A 110 17.31 -9.91 4.28
CA PRO A 110 15.98 -9.59 3.74
C PRO A 110 15.59 -8.13 3.97
N ALA A 111 15.10 -7.44 2.93
CA ALA A 111 14.74 -6.03 3.00
C ALA A 111 13.67 -5.74 4.09
N ILE A 112 12.75 -6.67 4.32
CA ILE A 112 11.75 -6.54 5.39
C ILE A 112 12.36 -6.56 6.79
N ILE A 113 13.44 -7.29 7.01
CA ILE A 113 14.17 -7.33 8.29
C ILE A 113 14.92 -6.01 8.48
N LEU A 114 15.57 -5.50 7.43
CA LEU A 114 16.21 -4.19 7.45
C LEU A 114 15.19 -3.08 7.78
N ALA A 115 14.03 -3.09 7.12
CA ALA A 115 12.95 -2.14 7.38
C ALA A 115 12.51 -2.16 8.85
N ARG A 116 12.27 -3.35 9.40
CA ARG A 116 11.89 -3.51 10.81
C ARG A 116 12.96 -2.99 11.77
N ALA A 117 14.23 -3.32 11.51
CA ALA A 117 15.35 -2.86 12.33
C ALA A 117 15.50 -1.33 12.30
N ILE A 118 15.25 -0.70 11.16
CA ILE A 118 15.32 0.76 11.00
C ILE A 118 14.13 1.42 11.72
N ILE A 119 12.91 0.92 11.50
CA ILE A 119 11.69 1.52 12.04
C ILE A 119 11.59 1.35 13.56
N ALA A 120 11.85 0.16 14.07
CA ALA A 120 11.75 -0.14 15.50
C ALA A 120 13.00 0.29 16.29
N GLY A 121 14.15 0.38 15.63
CA GLY A 121 15.46 0.52 16.24
C GLY A 121 15.98 -0.81 16.81
N THR A 122 17.24 -0.80 17.19
CA THR A 122 17.93 -1.93 17.82
C THR A 122 18.85 -1.41 18.95
N VAL A 123 19.54 -2.30 19.64
CA VAL A 123 20.56 -1.92 20.64
C VAL A 123 21.61 -0.98 20.03
N PHE A 124 21.90 -1.12 18.73
CA PHE A 124 22.93 -0.35 18.01
C PHE A 124 22.38 0.78 17.16
N ARG A 125 21.04 0.93 17.07
CA ARG A 125 20.38 1.88 16.16
C ARG A 125 19.23 2.60 16.87
N VAL A 126 19.16 3.91 16.70
CA VAL A 126 17.99 4.69 17.11
C VAL A 126 16.85 4.43 16.10
N LYS A 127 15.64 4.24 16.60
CA LYS A 127 14.45 4.09 15.77
C LYS A 127 14.27 5.26 14.80
N ASN A 128 13.97 4.96 13.56
CA ASN A 128 13.63 5.92 12.53
C ASN A 128 12.24 5.62 11.98
N ARG A 129 11.26 6.39 12.36
CA ARG A 129 9.86 6.18 12.00
C ARG A 129 9.51 6.76 10.62
N PHE A 130 10.42 6.72 9.65
CA PHE A 130 10.21 7.28 8.32
C PHE A 130 8.94 6.73 7.65
N PHE A 131 8.75 5.43 7.67
CA PHE A 131 7.63 4.74 7.05
C PHE A 131 6.28 5.05 7.73
N PRO A 132 6.09 4.84 9.06
CA PRO A 132 4.86 5.21 9.72
C PRO A 132 4.53 6.70 9.62
N ASN A 133 5.54 7.57 9.66
CA ASN A 133 5.33 9.01 9.55
C ASN A 133 4.87 9.40 8.14
N ALA A 134 5.49 8.85 7.10
CA ALA A 134 5.07 9.09 5.72
C ALA A 134 3.65 8.56 5.46
N PHE A 135 3.35 7.35 5.94
CA PHE A 135 2.02 6.76 5.85
C PHE A 135 0.96 7.65 6.51
N ASN A 136 1.15 8.01 7.77
CA ASN A 136 0.17 8.80 8.53
C ASN A 136 -0.06 10.20 7.94
N ARG A 137 0.98 10.82 7.37
CA ARG A 137 0.86 12.13 6.72
C ARG A 137 0.01 12.09 5.45
N ASN A 138 0.09 11.01 4.70
CA ASN A 138 -0.53 10.91 3.38
C ASN A 138 -1.82 10.07 3.37
N LYS A 139 -2.20 9.47 4.50
CA LYS A 139 -3.36 8.57 4.61
C LYS A 139 -4.65 9.21 4.10
N LYS A 140 -4.95 10.44 4.53
CA LYS A 140 -6.19 11.14 4.12
C LYS A 140 -6.23 11.44 2.62
N GLU A 141 -5.09 11.78 2.03
CA GLU A 141 -4.98 12.04 0.60
C GLU A 141 -5.18 10.75 -0.21
N ALA A 142 -4.59 9.64 0.24
CA ALA A 142 -4.82 8.33 -0.35
C ALA A 142 -6.29 7.91 -0.28
N GLU A 143 -6.95 8.12 0.86
CA GLU A 143 -8.39 7.88 1.04
C GLU A 143 -9.24 8.70 0.05
N MET A 144 -8.92 9.98 -0.14
CA MET A 144 -9.61 10.83 -1.13
C MET A 144 -9.41 10.35 -2.58
N ILE A 145 -8.22 9.87 -2.91
CA ILE A 145 -7.94 9.30 -4.24
C ILE A 145 -8.78 8.05 -4.46
N MET A 146 -8.84 7.16 -3.46
CA MET A 146 -9.67 5.95 -3.53
C MET A 146 -11.15 6.28 -3.72
N VAL A 147 -11.68 7.25 -2.97
CA VAL A 147 -13.09 7.67 -3.10
C VAL A 147 -13.38 8.21 -4.50
N LYS A 148 -12.55 9.14 -5.00
CA LYS A 148 -12.71 9.71 -6.34
C LYS A 148 -12.65 8.63 -7.44
N LYS A 149 -11.76 7.66 -7.28
CA LYS A 149 -11.64 6.56 -8.24
C LYS A 149 -12.89 5.68 -8.21
N ALA A 150 -13.37 5.31 -7.01
CA ALA A 150 -14.58 4.53 -6.86
C ALA A 150 -15.79 5.22 -7.49
N GLU A 151 -15.98 6.52 -7.23
CA GLU A 151 -17.05 7.34 -7.83
C GLU A 151 -16.95 7.37 -9.36
N SER A 152 -15.73 7.55 -9.89
CA SER A 152 -15.50 7.54 -11.35
C SER A 152 -15.84 6.18 -11.98
N GLU A 153 -15.48 5.07 -11.33
CA GLU A 153 -15.81 3.73 -11.83
C GLU A 153 -17.32 3.43 -11.74
N MET A 154 -18.00 3.87 -10.67
CA MET A 154 -19.47 3.78 -10.55
C MET A 154 -20.18 4.55 -11.66
N GLN A 155 -19.74 5.78 -11.96
CA GLN A 155 -20.33 6.60 -13.03
C GLN A 155 -20.19 5.97 -14.43
N LYS A 156 -19.17 5.13 -14.65
CA LYS A 156 -19.01 4.40 -15.93
C LYS A 156 -20.03 3.27 -16.11
N ILE A 157 -20.52 2.74 -15.01
CA ILE A 157 -21.49 1.63 -15.00
C ILE A 157 -22.91 2.16 -15.20
N LEU A 158 -23.18 3.37 -14.69
CA LEU A 158 -24.49 4.02 -14.78
C LEU A 158 -24.74 4.78 -16.09
N LYS A 159 -23.82 4.74 -17.05
CA LYS A 159 -23.97 5.32 -18.40
C LYS A 159 -24.31 4.25 -19.41
#